data_e541c0ecb555155d4ffa399e4b8bc1e2
#
_entry.id   e541c0ecb555155d4ffa399e4b8bc1e2
#
_cell.length_a   1.000
_cell.length_b   1.000
_cell.length_c   1.000
_cell.angle_alpha   90.00
_cell.angle_beta   90.00
_cell.angle_gamma   90.00
#
_symmetry.space_group_name_H-M   'P 1'
#
loop_
_entity.id
_entity.type
_entity.pdbx_description
1 polymer ?
#
loop_
_entity_poly.entity_id
_entity_poly.type
_entity_poly.pdbx_seq_one_letter_code
_entity_poly.pdbx_strand_id
1 'polypeptide(L)'
;MLDINRMREKQASVKEGLEYDKVHDFDDLQMEEIRLGLTDGLDVSVYAKHEFDSEQMKEIRLGLVDELDVSIYAKHELSWQQMDEIRSGLIDGLDVSVYAKPELSWKQMEEIRRGLIYELDVSIYAKPEFDNQQMEEIRQGLSNGLDVSVYAKPELDNKQMEEIRFGLVCELDVSVYAKPEFDNQQMKEIRRGLADGLDVSVYAKPELSWKQMEEIRLGFTTLTKIRNIL
;
A
#
# COMPACT_ATOMS: atom_id res chain seq x y z
N MET A 1 26.56 4.60 -34.44
CA MET A 1 27.71 3.67 -34.32
C MET A 1 28.18 3.77 -32.88
N LEU A 2 27.76 2.83 -32.05
CA LEU A 2 28.15 2.78 -30.63
C LEU A 2 29.66 2.63 -30.54
N ASP A 3 30.29 3.49 -29.73
CA ASP A 3 31.76 3.54 -29.58
C ASP A 3 32.24 2.34 -28.74
N ILE A 4 32.51 1.23 -29.44
CA ILE A 4 32.99 -0.04 -28.86
C ILE A 4 34.29 0.16 -28.06
N ASN A 5 35.10 1.17 -28.37
CA ASN A 5 36.31 1.46 -27.65
C ASN A 5 36.01 2.08 -26.28
N ARG A 6 35.01 2.96 -26.21
CA ARG A 6 34.54 3.55 -24.94
C ARG A 6 33.92 2.52 -23.99
N MET A 7 33.23 1.50 -24.58
CA MET A 7 32.73 0.35 -23.81
C MET A 7 33.87 -0.54 -23.28
N ARG A 8 34.92 -0.80 -24.11
CA ARG A 8 36.08 -1.58 -23.66
C ARG A 8 36.91 -0.86 -22.60
N GLU A 9 37.05 0.45 -22.70
CA GLU A 9 37.74 1.25 -21.67
C GLU A 9 36.95 1.26 -20.33
N LYS A 10 35.63 1.40 -20.39
CA LYS A 10 34.77 1.24 -19.18
C LYS A 10 34.84 -0.17 -18.59
N GLN A 11 34.81 -1.21 -19.43
CA GLN A 11 34.96 -2.60 -18.97
C GLN A 11 36.34 -2.88 -18.35
N ALA A 12 37.41 -2.26 -18.85
CA ALA A 12 38.74 -2.39 -18.27
C ALA A 12 38.84 -1.69 -16.92
N SER A 13 38.28 -0.49 -16.78
CA SER A 13 38.28 0.27 -15.51
C SER A 13 37.44 -0.41 -14.40
N VAL A 14 36.36 -1.10 -14.78
CA VAL A 14 35.53 -1.85 -13.83
C VAL A 14 36.19 -3.17 -13.41
N LYS A 15 36.96 -3.83 -14.31
CA LYS A 15 37.78 -4.99 -13.96
C LYS A 15 38.91 -4.65 -13.00
N GLU A 16 39.46 -3.44 -13.08
CA GLU A 16 40.50 -2.95 -12.15
C GLU A 16 39.89 -2.48 -10.81
N GLY A 17 38.61 -2.10 -10.76
CA GLY A 17 37.91 -1.63 -9.56
C GLY A 17 37.33 -2.76 -8.68
N LEU A 18 37.05 -3.93 -9.28
CA LEU A 18 36.73 -5.15 -8.53
C LEU A 18 37.99 -5.95 -8.31
N GLU A 19 38.64 -5.76 -7.18
CA GLU A 19 39.76 -6.60 -6.77
C GLU A 19 39.37 -8.08 -6.91
N TYR A 20 40.19 -8.87 -7.62
CA TYR A 20 39.96 -10.27 -7.96
C TYR A 20 39.60 -11.15 -6.75
N ASP A 21 40.04 -10.76 -5.55
CA ASP A 21 39.75 -11.44 -4.29
C ASP A 21 38.30 -11.23 -3.79
N LYS A 22 37.58 -10.20 -4.26
CA LYS A 22 36.20 -9.92 -3.86
C LYS A 22 35.14 -10.59 -4.73
N VAL A 23 35.52 -11.09 -5.92
CA VAL A 23 34.59 -11.77 -6.86
C VAL A 23 34.19 -13.17 -6.34
N HIS A 24 34.98 -13.78 -5.45
CA HIS A 24 34.74 -15.13 -4.92
C HIS A 24 33.69 -15.16 -3.78
N ASP A 25 33.23 -14.01 -3.29
CA ASP A 25 32.30 -13.93 -2.17
C ASP A 25 30.83 -13.78 -2.60
N PHE A 26 30.57 -13.52 -3.90
CA PHE A 26 29.21 -13.44 -4.44
C PHE A 26 28.69 -14.83 -4.85
N ASP A 27 27.41 -15.10 -4.59
CA ASP A 27 26.75 -16.30 -5.09
C ASP A 27 26.49 -16.23 -6.62
N ASP A 28 26.07 -17.35 -7.21
CA ASP A 28 25.86 -17.45 -8.66
C ASP A 28 24.79 -16.48 -9.18
N LEU A 29 23.75 -16.19 -8.41
CA LEU A 29 22.66 -15.28 -8.78
C LEU A 29 23.12 -13.81 -8.70
N GLN A 30 23.85 -13.45 -7.65
CA GLN A 30 24.46 -12.12 -7.52
C GLN A 30 25.46 -11.88 -8.67
N MET A 31 26.29 -12.88 -8.99
CA MET A 31 27.23 -12.81 -10.12
C MET A 31 26.52 -12.65 -11.47
N GLU A 32 25.34 -13.24 -11.65
CA GLU A 32 24.55 -13.06 -12.86
C GLU A 32 24.08 -11.61 -13.02
N GLU A 33 23.55 -10.98 -11.94
CA GLU A 33 23.12 -9.58 -11.98
C GLU A 33 24.30 -8.63 -12.25
N ILE A 34 25.49 -8.92 -11.69
CA ILE A 34 26.72 -8.17 -11.96
C ILE A 34 27.12 -8.31 -13.45
N ARG A 35 27.08 -9.53 -14.02
CA ARG A 35 27.41 -9.77 -15.45
C ARG A 35 26.44 -9.05 -16.38
N LEU A 36 25.14 -9.09 -16.07
CA LEU A 36 24.12 -8.37 -16.85
C LEU A 36 24.40 -6.87 -16.86
N GLY A 37 24.65 -6.26 -15.68
CA GLY A 37 24.95 -4.84 -15.62
C GLY A 37 26.23 -4.46 -16.37
N LEU A 38 27.29 -5.27 -16.29
CA LEU A 38 28.51 -5.05 -17.09
C LEU A 38 28.22 -5.13 -18.61
N THR A 39 27.36 -6.06 -19.03
CA THR A 39 26.95 -6.21 -20.43
C THR A 39 26.19 -4.98 -20.92
N ASP A 40 25.33 -4.43 -20.06
CA ASP A 40 24.56 -3.22 -20.32
C ASP A 40 25.40 -1.93 -20.20
N GLY A 41 26.68 -2.05 -19.79
CA GLY A 41 27.59 -0.93 -19.62
C GLY A 41 27.32 -0.05 -18.41
N LEU A 42 26.65 -0.62 -17.39
CA LEU A 42 26.28 0.07 -16.15
C LEU A 42 27.45 0.15 -15.17
N ASP A 43 27.41 1.11 -14.25
CA ASP A 43 28.28 1.16 -13.09
C ASP A 43 27.81 0.15 -12.03
N VAL A 44 28.33 -1.07 -12.08
CA VAL A 44 27.96 -2.13 -11.15
C VAL A 44 28.44 -1.87 -9.72
N SER A 45 29.39 -0.95 -9.50
CA SER A 45 29.91 -0.63 -8.16
C SER A 45 28.81 -0.10 -7.22
N VAL A 46 27.71 0.38 -7.78
CA VAL A 46 26.53 0.86 -7.02
C VAL A 46 25.90 -0.29 -6.24
N TYR A 47 25.83 -1.51 -6.82
CA TYR A 47 25.10 -2.64 -6.25
C TYR A 47 25.93 -3.92 -6.05
N ALA A 48 27.12 -4.04 -6.65
CA ALA A 48 28.01 -5.17 -6.41
C ALA A 48 28.61 -5.12 -4.99
N LYS A 49 27.75 -5.33 -4.01
CA LYS A 49 28.07 -5.28 -2.59
C LYS A 49 27.42 -6.47 -1.89
N HIS A 50 28.15 -7.12 -0.97
CA HIS A 50 27.67 -8.31 -0.25
C HIS A 50 26.43 -8.08 0.61
N GLU A 51 26.14 -6.83 0.92
CA GLU A 51 24.95 -6.43 1.70
C GLU A 51 23.64 -6.56 0.92
N PHE A 52 23.70 -6.66 -0.42
CA PHE A 52 22.52 -6.83 -1.28
C PHE A 52 22.37 -8.30 -1.70
N ASP A 53 21.18 -8.84 -1.58
CA ASP A 53 20.84 -10.11 -2.23
C ASP A 53 20.65 -9.94 -3.75
N SER A 54 20.54 -11.05 -4.47
CA SER A 54 20.41 -11.04 -5.94
C SER A 54 19.18 -10.29 -6.44
N GLU A 55 18.05 -10.39 -5.74
CA GLU A 55 16.82 -9.68 -6.13
C GLU A 55 16.94 -8.16 -5.88
N GLN A 56 17.59 -7.75 -4.77
CA GLN A 56 17.92 -6.35 -4.53
C GLN A 56 18.86 -5.80 -5.61
N MET A 57 19.92 -6.55 -5.97
CA MET A 57 20.84 -6.19 -7.05
C MET A 57 20.11 -6.02 -8.37
N LYS A 58 19.17 -6.91 -8.67
CA LYS A 58 18.33 -6.84 -9.87
C LYS A 58 17.49 -5.56 -9.91
N GLU A 59 16.80 -5.21 -8.81
CA GLU A 59 16.00 -3.98 -8.78
C GLU A 59 16.85 -2.72 -8.95
N ILE A 60 18.06 -2.69 -8.36
CA ILE A 60 18.99 -1.58 -8.55
C ILE A 60 19.50 -1.51 -10.00
N ARG A 61 19.88 -2.67 -10.60
CA ARG A 61 20.31 -2.77 -11.98
C ARG A 61 19.22 -2.28 -12.94
N LEU A 62 17.97 -2.72 -12.74
CA LEU A 62 16.84 -2.27 -13.56
C LEU A 62 16.64 -0.76 -13.49
N GLY A 63 16.75 -0.17 -12.29
CA GLY A 63 16.68 1.28 -12.15
C GLY A 63 17.81 2.03 -12.86
N LEU A 64 19.04 1.48 -12.86
CA LEU A 64 20.15 2.04 -13.62
C LEU A 64 19.91 1.94 -15.14
N VAL A 65 19.29 0.85 -15.64
CA VAL A 65 18.86 0.71 -17.05
C VAL A 65 17.84 1.78 -17.41
N ASP A 66 16.90 2.05 -16.51
CA ASP A 66 15.86 3.07 -16.67
C ASP A 66 16.35 4.50 -16.39
N GLU A 67 17.68 4.68 -16.18
CA GLU A 67 18.34 5.97 -15.89
C GLU A 67 17.77 6.69 -14.63
N LEU A 68 17.24 5.92 -13.67
CA LEU A 68 16.68 6.44 -12.42
C LEU A 68 17.76 6.78 -11.38
N ASP A 69 17.45 7.67 -10.45
CA ASP A 69 18.28 7.91 -9.27
C ASP A 69 18.10 6.75 -8.25
N VAL A 70 18.87 5.69 -8.44
CA VAL A 70 18.83 4.50 -7.56
C VAL A 70 19.32 4.79 -6.14
N SER A 71 20.01 5.90 -5.88
CA SER A 71 20.48 6.25 -4.53
C SER A 71 19.33 6.41 -3.52
N ILE A 72 18.12 6.65 -4.01
CA ILE A 72 16.92 6.75 -3.19
C ILE A 72 16.59 5.43 -2.51
N TYR A 73 16.79 4.29 -3.20
CA TYR A 73 16.37 2.97 -2.73
C TYR A 73 17.47 1.89 -2.71
N ALA A 74 18.67 2.14 -3.22
CA ALA A 74 19.80 1.21 -3.12
C ALA A 74 20.31 1.15 -1.68
N LYS A 75 19.50 0.60 -0.77
CA LYS A 75 19.70 0.51 0.67
C LYS A 75 19.38 -0.90 1.14
N HIS A 76 20.34 -1.58 1.77
CA HIS A 76 20.21 -2.99 2.16
C HIS A 76 19.07 -3.27 3.16
N GLU A 77 18.63 -2.26 3.90
CA GLU A 77 17.48 -2.35 4.80
C GLU A 77 16.12 -2.43 4.09
N LEU A 78 16.06 -2.12 2.79
CA LEU A 78 14.85 -2.27 1.99
C LEU A 78 14.81 -3.67 1.36
N SER A 79 13.69 -4.37 1.48
CA SER A 79 13.48 -5.59 0.71
C SER A 79 13.39 -5.30 -0.79
N TRP A 80 13.65 -6.29 -1.64
CA TRP A 80 13.53 -6.12 -3.09
C TRP A 80 12.11 -5.67 -3.51
N GLN A 81 11.05 -6.12 -2.82
CA GLN A 81 9.69 -5.68 -3.09
C GLN A 81 9.49 -4.19 -2.78
N GLN A 82 10.10 -3.68 -1.68
CA GLN A 82 10.08 -2.25 -1.38
C GLN A 82 10.86 -1.46 -2.43
N MET A 83 12.00 -1.98 -2.90
CA MET A 83 12.78 -1.37 -3.97
C MET A 83 11.99 -1.32 -5.28
N ASP A 84 11.26 -2.39 -5.64
CA ASP A 84 10.39 -2.45 -6.83
C ASP A 84 9.27 -1.41 -6.77
N GLU A 85 8.59 -1.26 -5.62
CA GLU A 85 7.57 -0.23 -5.45
C GLU A 85 8.12 1.19 -5.56
N ILE A 86 9.34 1.45 -5.04
CA ILE A 86 9.99 2.75 -5.16
C ILE A 86 10.42 2.99 -6.61
N ARG A 87 11.05 1.99 -7.28
CA ARG A 87 11.44 2.07 -8.68
C ARG A 87 10.24 2.34 -9.58
N SER A 88 9.14 1.61 -9.38
CA SER A 88 7.90 1.82 -10.11
C SER A 88 7.36 3.25 -9.95
N GLY A 89 7.39 3.80 -8.73
CA GLY A 89 6.97 5.18 -8.50
C GLY A 89 7.89 6.21 -9.18
N LEU A 90 9.20 5.97 -9.23
CA LEU A 90 10.14 6.82 -9.95
C LEU A 90 9.88 6.80 -11.46
N ILE A 91 9.57 5.61 -12.04
CA ILE A 91 9.16 5.47 -13.45
C ILE A 91 7.88 6.28 -13.71
N ASP A 92 6.92 6.24 -12.82
CA ASP A 92 5.66 6.99 -12.91
C ASP A 92 5.86 8.51 -12.66
N GLY A 93 7.08 8.96 -12.30
CA GLY A 93 7.39 10.36 -12.00
C GLY A 93 6.81 10.87 -10.68
N LEU A 94 6.52 9.97 -9.75
CA LEU A 94 5.91 10.29 -8.46
C LEU A 94 6.94 10.78 -7.43
N ASP A 95 6.50 11.55 -6.44
CA ASP A 95 7.30 11.87 -5.24
C ASP A 95 7.36 10.65 -4.31
N VAL A 96 8.36 9.80 -4.51
CA VAL A 96 8.56 8.59 -3.71
C VAL A 96 9.02 8.89 -2.28
N SER A 97 9.47 10.10 -1.97
CA SER A 97 9.93 10.47 -0.62
C SER A 97 8.85 10.29 0.45
N VAL A 98 7.60 10.31 0.01
CA VAL A 98 6.43 10.09 0.88
C VAL A 98 6.45 8.68 1.48
N TYR A 99 6.90 7.65 0.71
CA TYR A 99 6.81 6.25 1.10
C TYR A 99 8.11 5.46 1.01
N ALA A 100 9.19 5.99 0.47
CA ALA A 100 10.50 5.30 0.41
C ALA A 100 11.14 5.20 1.81
N LYS A 101 10.48 4.48 2.72
CA LYS A 101 10.78 4.39 4.15
C LYS A 101 10.81 2.92 4.59
N PRO A 102 11.90 2.41 5.22
CA PRO A 102 12.01 1.01 5.61
C PRO A 102 10.92 0.49 6.54
N GLU A 103 10.32 1.38 7.35
CA GLU A 103 9.23 1.04 8.27
C GLU A 103 7.89 0.71 7.58
N LEU A 104 7.73 1.06 6.31
CA LEU A 104 6.54 0.71 5.53
C LEU A 104 6.77 -0.61 4.79
N SER A 105 5.88 -1.57 4.95
CA SER A 105 5.90 -2.78 4.13
C SER A 105 5.67 -2.43 2.64
N TRP A 106 6.13 -3.29 1.73
CA TRP A 106 5.92 -3.08 0.29
C TRP A 106 4.42 -2.95 -0.08
N LYS A 107 3.52 -3.64 0.63
CA LYS A 107 2.07 -3.51 0.42
C LYS A 107 1.52 -2.14 0.83
N GLN A 108 2.05 -1.55 1.91
CA GLN A 108 1.73 -0.18 2.30
C GLN A 108 2.26 0.81 1.26
N MET A 109 3.50 0.61 0.78
CA MET A 109 4.08 1.42 -0.29
C MET A 109 3.23 1.35 -1.57
N GLU A 110 2.75 0.16 -1.96
CA GLU A 110 1.85 -0.06 -3.09
C GLU A 110 0.56 0.76 -2.97
N GLU A 111 -0.09 0.75 -1.80
CA GLU A 111 -1.32 1.53 -1.59
C GLU A 111 -1.06 3.05 -1.61
N ILE A 112 0.09 3.50 -1.10
CA ILE A 112 0.47 4.91 -1.17
C ILE A 112 0.78 5.31 -2.62
N ARG A 113 1.56 4.51 -3.37
CA ARG A 113 1.87 4.75 -4.78
C ARG A 113 0.59 4.83 -5.61
N ARG A 114 -0.35 3.89 -5.43
CA ARG A 114 -1.67 3.94 -6.08
C ARG A 114 -2.42 5.24 -5.78
N GLY A 115 -2.38 5.71 -4.53
CA GLY A 115 -2.99 6.98 -4.16
C GLY A 115 -2.35 8.17 -4.88
N LEU A 116 -1.03 8.21 -4.98
CA LEU A 116 -0.30 9.26 -5.69
C LEU A 116 -0.62 9.26 -7.20
N ILE A 117 -0.76 8.08 -7.85
CA ILE A 117 -1.18 7.97 -9.26
C ILE A 117 -2.54 8.64 -9.50
N TYR A 118 -3.47 8.55 -8.55
CA TYR A 118 -4.78 9.19 -8.63
C TYR A 118 -4.81 10.59 -8.01
N GLU A 119 -3.66 11.19 -7.72
CA GLU A 119 -3.51 12.53 -7.13
C GLU A 119 -4.30 12.71 -5.82
N LEU A 120 -4.45 11.64 -5.03
CA LEU A 120 -5.14 11.66 -3.75
C LEU A 120 -4.23 12.24 -2.65
N ASP A 121 -4.83 12.81 -1.61
CA ASP A 121 -4.11 13.24 -0.40
C ASP A 121 -3.68 12.02 0.44
N VAL A 122 -2.53 11.44 0.08
CA VAL A 122 -1.96 10.28 0.77
C VAL A 122 -1.46 10.60 2.18
N SER A 123 -1.27 11.87 2.54
CA SER A 123 -0.79 12.27 3.87
C SER A 123 -1.70 11.81 5.01
N ILE A 124 -2.95 11.54 4.68
CA ILE A 124 -3.94 11.04 5.63
C ILE A 124 -3.57 9.63 6.13
N TYR A 125 -3.07 8.76 5.24
CA TYR A 125 -2.85 7.34 5.52
C TYR A 125 -1.43 6.83 5.26
N ALA A 126 -0.53 7.61 4.67
CA ALA A 126 0.88 7.22 4.45
C ALA A 126 1.67 7.18 5.77
N LYS A 127 1.22 6.34 6.71
CA LYS A 127 1.69 6.24 8.08
C LYS A 127 1.81 4.77 8.49
N PRO A 128 2.89 4.38 9.21
CA PRO A 128 3.13 2.97 9.58
C PRO A 128 2.05 2.34 10.45
N GLU A 129 1.26 3.15 11.18
CA GLU A 129 0.18 2.67 12.05
C GLU A 129 -1.01 2.08 11.31
N PHE A 130 -1.20 2.38 10.03
CA PHE A 130 -2.22 1.75 9.19
C PHE A 130 -1.63 0.53 8.48
N ASP A 131 -2.29 -0.61 8.54
CA ASP A 131 -1.95 -1.72 7.67
C ASP A 131 -2.39 -1.45 6.21
N ASN A 132 -1.92 -2.28 5.26
CA ASN A 132 -2.23 -2.08 3.85
C ASN A 132 -3.73 -2.19 3.53
N GLN A 133 -4.51 -2.99 4.28
CA GLN A 133 -5.95 -3.13 4.06
C GLN A 133 -6.70 -1.89 4.57
N GLN A 134 -6.28 -1.33 5.71
CA GLN A 134 -6.79 -0.04 6.18
C GLN A 134 -6.48 1.09 5.19
N MET A 135 -5.23 1.14 4.67
CA MET A 135 -4.83 2.10 3.64
C MET A 135 -5.68 1.97 2.37
N GLU A 136 -5.99 0.74 1.95
CA GLU A 136 -6.86 0.47 0.80
C GLU A 136 -8.26 1.07 1.01
N GLU A 137 -8.88 0.84 2.18
CA GLU A 137 -10.21 1.39 2.50
C GLU A 137 -10.22 2.93 2.51
N ILE A 138 -9.15 3.55 3.08
CA ILE A 138 -9.02 5.01 3.09
C ILE A 138 -8.83 5.54 1.66
N ARG A 139 -7.94 4.93 0.86
CA ARG A 139 -7.71 5.30 -0.54
C ARG A 139 -8.98 5.20 -1.38
N GLN A 140 -9.76 4.11 -1.23
CA GLN A 140 -11.04 3.96 -1.92
C GLN A 140 -12.04 5.05 -1.52
N GLY A 141 -12.08 5.42 -0.25
CA GLY A 141 -12.93 6.53 0.22
C GLY A 141 -12.53 7.86 -0.40
N LEU A 142 -11.23 8.18 -0.42
CA LEU A 142 -10.71 9.38 -1.06
C LEU A 142 -11.03 9.41 -2.56
N SER A 143 -10.87 8.29 -3.26
CA SER A 143 -11.22 8.17 -4.69
C SER A 143 -12.71 8.42 -4.96
N ASN A 144 -13.57 8.15 -4.00
CA ASN A 144 -15.00 8.43 -4.08
C ASN A 144 -15.38 9.83 -3.55
N GLY A 145 -14.40 10.66 -3.17
CA GLY A 145 -14.64 12.00 -2.64
C GLY A 145 -15.29 12.03 -1.25
N LEU A 146 -15.16 10.94 -0.48
CA LEU A 146 -15.74 10.83 0.86
C LEU A 146 -14.89 11.54 1.91
N ASP A 147 -15.53 11.99 2.98
CA ASP A 147 -14.83 12.45 4.20
C ASP A 147 -14.30 11.24 4.98
N VAL A 148 -13.05 10.85 4.68
CA VAL A 148 -12.41 9.71 5.33
C VAL A 148 -11.99 9.99 6.77
N SER A 149 -11.99 11.24 7.23
CA SER A 149 -11.61 11.60 8.61
C SER A 149 -12.48 10.90 9.66
N VAL A 150 -13.67 10.50 9.25
CA VAL A 150 -14.62 9.77 10.11
C VAL A 150 -14.07 8.40 10.51
N TYR A 151 -13.32 7.71 9.60
CA TYR A 151 -12.86 6.34 9.80
C TYR A 151 -11.37 6.10 9.55
N ALA A 152 -10.61 7.07 9.06
CA ALA A 152 -9.15 6.96 8.94
C ALA A 152 -8.48 6.99 10.34
N LYS A 153 -8.72 5.95 11.12
CA LYS A 153 -8.34 5.80 12.52
C LYS A 153 -7.72 4.43 12.74
N PRO A 154 -6.46 4.31 13.21
CA PRO A 154 -5.78 3.02 13.35
C PRO A 154 -6.49 2.00 14.26
N GLU A 155 -7.35 2.47 15.17
CA GLU A 155 -8.14 1.61 16.07
C GLU A 155 -9.32 0.89 15.38
N LEU A 156 -9.67 1.27 14.16
CA LEU A 156 -10.69 0.59 13.35
C LEU A 156 -10.02 -0.42 12.42
N ASP A 157 -10.46 -1.66 12.42
CA ASP A 157 -9.98 -2.63 11.45
C ASP A 157 -10.52 -2.32 10.03
N ASN A 158 -9.93 -2.94 9.01
CA ASN A 158 -10.31 -2.71 7.61
C ASN A 158 -11.78 -3.04 7.33
N LYS A 159 -12.38 -4.04 8.02
CA LYS A 159 -13.79 -4.41 7.83
C LYS A 159 -14.74 -3.40 8.48
N GLN A 160 -14.34 -2.83 9.62
CA GLN A 160 -15.07 -1.72 10.23
C GLN A 160 -15.02 -0.49 9.32
N MET A 161 -13.83 -0.15 8.77
CA MET A 161 -13.67 0.94 7.81
C MET A 161 -14.51 0.71 6.55
N GLU A 162 -14.57 -0.51 6.02
CA GLU A 162 -15.41 -0.89 4.88
C GLU A 162 -16.89 -0.60 5.13
N GLU A 163 -17.43 -1.02 6.28
CA GLU A 163 -18.84 -0.79 6.63
C GLU A 163 -19.15 0.71 6.81
N ILE A 164 -18.20 1.50 7.35
CA ILE A 164 -18.36 2.95 7.47
C ILE A 164 -18.31 3.60 6.09
N ARG A 165 -17.37 3.23 5.23
CA ARG A 165 -17.24 3.72 3.85
C ARG A 165 -18.50 3.44 3.05
N PHE A 166 -19.06 2.23 3.13
CA PHE A 166 -20.34 1.90 2.48
C PHE A 166 -21.50 2.76 2.99
N GLY A 167 -21.52 3.08 4.29
CA GLY A 167 -22.52 3.99 4.85
C GLY A 167 -22.39 5.40 4.26
N LEU A 168 -21.17 5.93 4.17
CA LEU A 168 -20.90 7.23 3.58
C LEU A 168 -21.29 7.30 2.09
N VAL A 169 -20.98 6.24 1.32
CA VAL A 169 -21.42 6.13 -0.10
C VAL A 169 -22.94 6.20 -0.23
N CYS A 170 -23.67 5.65 0.75
CA CYS A 170 -25.14 5.69 0.78
C CYS A 170 -25.68 6.95 1.49
N GLU A 171 -24.84 7.95 1.79
CA GLU A 171 -25.21 9.19 2.48
C GLU A 171 -25.92 8.96 3.83
N LEU A 172 -25.59 7.86 4.51
CA LEU A 172 -26.16 7.52 5.83
C LEU A 172 -25.42 8.26 6.95
N ASP A 173 -26.11 8.49 8.07
CA ASP A 173 -25.47 9.00 9.30
C ASP A 173 -24.62 7.91 9.98
N VAL A 174 -23.37 7.83 9.57
CA VAL A 174 -22.41 6.85 10.11
C VAL A 174 -21.95 7.16 11.53
N SER A 175 -22.20 8.37 12.04
CA SER A 175 -21.78 8.78 13.40
C SER A 175 -22.37 7.88 14.50
N VAL A 176 -23.47 7.23 14.19
CA VAL A 176 -24.15 6.29 15.08
C VAL A 176 -23.26 5.08 15.39
N TYR A 177 -22.51 4.56 14.39
CA TYR A 177 -21.78 3.31 14.49
C TYR A 177 -20.29 3.39 14.11
N ALA A 178 -19.78 4.51 13.61
CA ALA A 178 -18.36 4.69 13.28
C ALA A 178 -17.50 4.80 14.55
N LYS A 179 -17.51 3.75 15.37
CA LYS A 179 -16.91 3.67 16.69
C LYS A 179 -16.28 2.30 16.90
N PRO A 180 -15.06 2.21 17.47
CA PRO A 180 -14.32 0.96 17.59
C PRO A 180 -15.00 -0.10 18.49
N GLU A 181 -15.94 0.30 19.34
CA GLU A 181 -16.69 -0.64 20.20
C GLU A 181 -17.70 -1.52 19.45
N PHE A 182 -18.05 -1.20 18.22
CA PHE A 182 -18.88 -2.06 17.37
C PHE A 182 -18.00 -2.93 16.47
N ASP A 183 -18.24 -4.23 16.45
CA ASP A 183 -17.64 -5.08 15.44
C ASP A 183 -18.25 -4.83 14.04
N ASN A 184 -17.58 -5.30 12.99
CA ASN A 184 -18.01 -5.07 11.61
C ASN A 184 -19.40 -5.65 11.31
N GLN A 185 -19.81 -6.76 11.98
CA GLN A 185 -21.15 -7.35 11.79
C GLN A 185 -22.22 -6.50 12.45
N GLN A 186 -21.94 -5.95 13.65
CA GLN A 186 -22.81 -4.99 14.32
C GLN A 186 -22.98 -3.73 13.47
N MET A 187 -21.86 -3.15 12.97
CA MET A 187 -21.89 -1.99 12.07
C MET A 187 -22.74 -2.25 10.83
N LYS A 188 -22.62 -3.45 10.24
CA LYS A 188 -23.41 -3.87 9.08
C LYS A 188 -24.91 -3.89 9.37
N GLU A 189 -25.33 -4.41 10.52
CA GLU A 189 -26.76 -4.45 10.87
C GLU A 189 -27.30 -3.05 11.17
N ILE A 190 -26.49 -2.17 11.80
CA ILE A 190 -26.89 -0.76 12.01
C ILE A 190 -26.99 -0.04 10.66
N ARG A 191 -26.00 -0.17 9.79
CA ARG A 191 -26.01 0.43 8.44
C ARG A 191 -27.23 0.01 7.62
N ARG A 192 -27.56 -1.30 7.64
CA ARG A 192 -28.77 -1.82 6.97
C ARG A 192 -30.04 -1.20 7.52
N GLY A 193 -30.16 -1.04 8.84
CA GLY A 193 -31.30 -0.39 9.44
C GLY A 193 -31.45 1.08 9.05
N LEU A 194 -30.32 1.82 9.01
CA LEU A 194 -30.32 3.20 8.53
C LEU A 194 -30.74 3.28 7.06
N ALA A 195 -30.25 2.35 6.20
CA ALA A 195 -30.66 2.28 4.79
C ALA A 195 -32.14 1.96 4.61
N ASP A 196 -32.73 1.18 5.53
CA ASP A 196 -34.17 0.89 5.58
C ASP A 196 -35.00 2.04 6.21
N GLY A 197 -34.36 3.15 6.63
CA GLY A 197 -35.00 4.28 7.28
C GLY A 197 -35.52 4.00 8.70
N LEU A 198 -34.93 3.00 9.38
CA LEU A 198 -35.33 2.62 10.75
C LEU A 198 -34.64 3.49 11.80
N ASP A 199 -35.31 3.68 12.93
CA ASP A 199 -34.69 4.23 14.14
C ASP A 199 -33.78 3.16 14.77
N VAL A 200 -32.49 3.24 14.47
CA VAL A 200 -31.48 2.29 14.95
C VAL A 200 -31.06 2.51 16.41
N SER A 201 -31.42 3.64 17.02
CA SER A 201 -31.05 3.98 18.40
C SER A 201 -31.50 2.92 19.43
N VAL A 202 -32.54 2.19 19.07
CA VAL A 202 -33.11 1.11 19.90
C VAL A 202 -32.13 -0.06 20.06
N TYR A 203 -31.35 -0.38 19.00
CA TYR A 203 -30.47 -1.56 18.97
C TYR A 203 -29.00 -1.26 18.62
N ALA A 204 -28.64 -0.04 18.23
CA ALA A 204 -27.24 0.35 18.02
C ALA A 204 -26.50 0.45 19.39
N LYS A 205 -26.29 -0.69 20.04
CA LYS A 205 -25.73 -0.83 21.38
C LYS A 205 -24.66 -1.91 21.38
N PRO A 206 -23.39 -1.60 21.72
CA PRO A 206 -22.27 -2.55 21.64
C PRO A 206 -22.48 -3.85 22.41
N GLU A 207 -23.30 -3.83 23.48
CA GLU A 207 -23.64 -5.00 24.29
C GLU A 207 -24.55 -6.01 23.57
N LEU A 208 -25.22 -5.61 22.49
CA LEU A 208 -26.05 -6.52 21.68
C LEU A 208 -25.19 -7.22 20.63
N SER A 209 -25.28 -8.54 20.56
CA SER A 209 -24.67 -9.27 19.45
C SER A 209 -25.29 -8.86 18.10
N TRP A 210 -24.53 -8.97 17.01
CA TRP A 210 -25.05 -8.68 15.67
C TRP A 210 -26.33 -9.47 15.33
N LYS A 211 -26.47 -10.73 15.86
CA LYS A 211 -27.70 -11.53 15.66
C LYS A 211 -28.91 -10.92 16.35
N GLN A 212 -28.74 -10.41 17.56
CA GLN A 212 -29.83 -9.70 18.28
C GLN A 212 -30.20 -8.41 17.55
N MET A 213 -29.21 -7.68 17.03
CA MET A 213 -29.46 -6.50 16.21
C MET A 213 -30.22 -6.85 14.92
N GLU A 214 -29.87 -7.94 14.24
CA GLU A 214 -30.54 -8.43 13.04
C GLU A 214 -32.01 -8.80 13.35
N GLU A 215 -32.26 -9.55 14.42
CA GLU A 215 -33.62 -9.92 14.85
C GLU A 215 -34.49 -8.68 15.10
N ILE A 216 -33.96 -7.69 15.82
CA ILE A 216 -34.68 -6.43 16.09
C ILE A 216 -34.95 -5.68 14.79
N ARG A 217 -33.94 -5.51 13.91
CA ARG A 217 -34.07 -4.86 12.61
C ARG A 217 -35.16 -5.52 11.75
N LEU A 218 -35.15 -6.84 11.64
CA LEU A 218 -36.15 -7.59 10.86
C LEU A 218 -37.56 -7.44 11.44
N GLY A 219 -37.67 -7.39 12.77
CA GLY A 219 -38.94 -7.12 13.45
C GLY A 219 -39.52 -5.74 13.07
N PHE A 220 -38.69 -4.69 13.11
CA PHE A 220 -39.10 -3.33 12.70
C PHE A 220 -39.45 -3.23 11.23
N THR A 221 -38.67 -3.85 10.34
CA THR A 221 -38.94 -3.86 8.89
C THR A 221 -40.29 -4.52 8.61
N THR A 222 -40.66 -5.59 9.32
CA THR A 222 -41.95 -6.28 9.17
C THR A 222 -43.09 -5.39 9.64
N LEU A 223 -42.96 -4.74 10.81
CA LEU A 223 -43.99 -3.84 11.34
C LEU A 223 -44.22 -2.63 10.43
N THR A 224 -43.15 -2.05 9.87
CA THR A 224 -43.25 -0.92 8.92
C THR A 224 -44.00 -1.33 7.65
N LYS A 225 -43.70 -2.52 7.10
CA LYS A 225 -44.41 -3.05 5.93
C LYS A 225 -45.91 -3.25 6.20
N ILE A 226 -46.31 -3.79 7.35
CA ILE A 226 -47.69 -3.97 7.75
C ILE A 226 -48.42 -2.63 7.86
N ARG A 227 -47.79 -1.63 8.49
CA ARG A 227 -48.35 -0.27 8.63
C ARG A 227 -48.58 0.42 7.31
N ASN A 228 -47.77 0.17 6.27
CA ASN A 228 -47.93 0.78 4.95
C ASN A 228 -48.96 0.07 4.06
N ILE A 229 -49.49 -1.09 4.50
CA ILE A 229 -50.55 -1.85 3.79
C ILE A 229 -51.93 -1.53 4.35
N LEU A 230 -52.00 -1.07 5.60
CA LEU A 230 -53.27 -0.66 6.27
C LEU A 230 -53.54 0.84 6.04
#